data_5e588803d321565a1981ad71be312f4e
#
_entry.id   5e588803d321565a1981ad71be312f4e
#
_cell.length_a   1.000
_cell.length_b   1.000
_cell.length_c   1.000
_cell.angle_alpha   90.00
_cell.angle_beta   90.00
_cell.angle_gamma   90.00
#
_symmetry.space_group_name_H-M   'P 1'
#
loop_
_entity.id
_entity.type
_entity.pdbx_description
1 polymer ?
#
loop_
_entity_poly.entity_id
_entity_poly.type
_entity_poly.pdbx_seq_one_letter_code
_entity_poly.pdbx_strand_id
1 'polypeptide(L)'
;TLLASSAASDVYKRQIEAGANEVPEDKMIEAIFAAHEVNQQVIAFIDKIVAECGKEKHSYESCAVPEELFAAIKEIVTPEQMEEAVFTDDKQTREANIREIKDKLEEAFAENEEWLAVLDEAVYQYQKKTVRKMILKDHKRPDGRAITQIRPLAAEVDLIPRVHGSAMFTRGQTQICNVCTLAPLSEAQRLDGLDENVISKRYMHHYNFPSYSVGETKPSRGPGRREIGHGALAERALVPVLPSEEEFPYAIRTVSETFESNGSTSQASICASSMSLMAAGVPIKSAVAGISCGLVTGESDDDYIVLTDIQGLEDFFGDMDFKVAGTKKGITAIQMDIKIHGLT
;
A
#
# COMPACT_ATOMS: atom_id res chain seq x y z
N THR A 1 1.44 12.55 18.00
CA THR A 1 2.81 12.83 17.56
C THR A 1 2.90 12.42 16.09
N LEU A 2 3.06 13.41 15.20
CA LEU A 2 3.32 13.18 13.78
C LEU A 2 4.77 12.71 13.62
N LEU A 3 4.97 11.48 13.20
CA LEU A 3 6.25 11.01 12.72
C LEU A 3 6.26 11.17 11.20
N ALA A 4 6.72 12.32 10.72
CA ALA A 4 7.06 12.49 9.32
C ALA A 4 8.46 11.91 9.10
N SER A 5 8.55 10.71 8.56
CA SER A 5 9.82 10.12 8.16
C SER A 5 9.99 10.31 6.65
N SER A 6 10.87 11.20 6.25
CA SER A 6 11.33 11.26 4.88
C SER A 6 12.50 10.30 4.73
N ALA A 7 12.27 9.14 4.14
CA ALA A 7 13.36 8.27 3.71
C ALA A 7 14.05 8.89 2.50
N ALA A 8 15.22 9.47 2.72
CA ALA A 8 16.02 10.18 1.72
C ALA A 8 16.71 9.28 0.69
N SER A 9 16.33 8.03 0.56
CA SER A 9 17.02 7.08 -0.32
C SER A 9 16.39 6.92 -1.72
N ASP A 10 15.21 7.51 -1.95
CA ASP A 10 14.58 7.46 -3.27
C ASP A 10 13.96 8.84 -3.59
N VAL A 11 14.50 9.50 -4.57
CA VAL A 11 14.09 10.86 -4.99
C VAL A 11 12.62 10.92 -5.41
N TYR A 12 12.00 9.76 -5.67
CA TYR A 12 10.65 9.65 -6.21
C TYR A 12 9.60 9.12 -5.22
N LYS A 13 10.00 8.68 -4.02
CA LYS A 13 9.06 8.20 -3.01
C LYS A 13 9.07 9.11 -1.80
N ARG A 14 8.02 9.91 -1.68
CA ARG A 14 7.77 10.75 -0.51
C ARG A 14 6.66 10.10 0.30
N GLN A 15 6.97 9.71 1.52
CA GLN A 15 6.06 9.02 2.40
C GLN A 15 5.66 9.90 3.57
N ILE A 16 4.36 9.92 3.88
CA ILE A 16 3.82 10.51 5.10
C ILE A 16 3.16 9.39 5.90
N GLU A 17 3.49 9.30 7.18
CA GLU A 17 2.83 8.40 8.11
C GLU A 17 2.40 9.16 9.35
N ALA A 18 1.19 8.87 9.86
CA ALA A 18 0.72 9.41 11.13
C ALA A 18 -0.14 8.39 11.88
N GLY A 19 -0.03 8.43 13.21
CA GLY A 19 -1.02 7.88 14.12
C GLY A 19 -1.80 9.01 14.76
N ALA A 20 -3.08 8.80 15.03
CA ALA A 20 -3.97 9.81 15.55
C ALA A 20 -5.02 9.24 16.50
N ASN A 21 -5.58 10.06 17.37
CA ASN A 21 -6.64 9.69 18.31
C ASN A 21 -7.97 10.23 17.80
N GLU A 22 -8.54 9.58 16.78
CA GLU A 22 -9.84 9.94 16.18
C GLU A 22 -9.87 11.43 15.75
N VAL A 23 -8.83 11.88 15.04
CA VAL A 23 -8.66 13.28 14.60
C VAL A 23 -9.52 13.56 13.37
N PRO A 24 -10.29 14.67 13.31
CA PRO A 24 -11.00 15.10 12.11
C PRO A 24 -10.06 15.34 10.91
N GLU A 25 -10.58 15.16 9.70
CA GLU A 25 -9.80 15.24 8.46
C GLU A 25 -9.14 16.60 8.25
N ASP A 26 -9.86 17.71 8.53
CA ASP A 26 -9.34 19.07 8.42
C ASP A 26 -8.12 19.31 9.32
N LYS A 27 -8.17 18.78 10.55
CA LYS A 27 -7.04 18.85 11.48
C LYS A 27 -5.86 17.99 11.06
N MET A 28 -6.12 16.87 10.41
CA MET A 28 -5.07 16.03 9.85
C MET A 28 -4.36 16.76 8.70
N ILE A 29 -5.09 17.44 7.84
CA ILE A 29 -4.53 18.26 6.75
C ILE A 29 -3.69 19.41 7.32
N GLU A 30 -4.19 20.17 8.30
CA GLU A 30 -3.42 21.23 8.99
C GLU A 30 -2.09 20.68 9.55
N ALA A 31 -2.13 19.50 10.14
CA ALA A 31 -0.94 18.86 10.71
C ALA A 31 0.09 18.44 9.62
N ILE A 32 -0.39 17.96 8.46
CA ILE A 32 0.48 17.63 7.32
C ILE A 32 1.19 18.90 6.80
N PHE A 33 0.47 20.02 6.63
CA PHE A 33 1.07 21.26 6.20
C PHE A 33 2.07 21.83 7.22
N ALA A 34 1.76 21.77 8.51
CA ALA A 34 2.69 22.18 9.55
C ALA A 34 3.99 21.36 9.54
N ALA A 35 3.88 20.04 9.32
CA ALA A 35 5.06 19.17 9.17
C ALA A 35 5.86 19.51 7.89
N HIS A 36 5.18 19.84 6.80
CA HIS A 36 5.81 20.26 5.55
C HIS A 36 6.64 21.55 5.73
N GLU A 37 6.13 22.56 6.43
CA GLU A 37 6.86 23.79 6.71
C GLU A 37 8.17 23.54 7.50
N VAL A 38 8.13 22.63 8.49
CA VAL A 38 9.33 22.23 9.22
C VAL A 38 10.32 21.49 8.31
N ASN A 39 9.82 20.60 7.44
CA ASN A 39 10.67 19.89 6.48
C ASN A 39 11.37 20.85 5.51
N GLN A 40 10.73 21.96 5.09
CA GLN A 40 11.37 22.97 4.24
C GLN A 40 12.58 23.61 4.95
N GLN A 41 12.51 23.84 6.25
CA GLN A 41 13.65 24.35 7.03
C GLN A 41 14.81 23.34 7.07
N VAL A 42 14.50 22.06 7.24
CA VAL A 42 15.50 20.97 7.23
C VAL A 42 16.14 20.87 5.85
N ILE A 43 15.36 20.93 4.78
CA ILE A 43 15.86 20.91 3.39
C ILE A 43 16.81 22.08 3.14
N ALA A 44 16.41 23.31 3.51
CA ALA A 44 17.25 24.48 3.36
C ALA A 44 18.58 24.38 4.15
N PHE A 45 18.58 23.68 5.28
CA PHE A 45 19.80 23.40 6.03
C PHE A 45 20.70 22.38 5.30
N ILE A 46 20.10 21.30 4.76
CA ILE A 46 20.82 20.29 3.97
C ILE A 46 21.44 20.91 2.72
N ASP A 47 20.70 21.79 2.02
CA ASP A 47 21.19 22.49 0.83
C ASP A 47 22.45 23.33 1.12
N LYS A 48 22.51 23.98 2.30
CA LYS A 48 23.73 24.68 2.73
C LYS A 48 24.92 23.73 2.91
N ILE A 49 24.69 22.57 3.52
CA ILE A 49 25.73 21.55 3.69
C ILE A 49 26.20 21.05 2.31
N VAL A 50 25.26 20.79 1.39
CA VAL A 50 25.59 20.36 0.04
C VAL A 50 26.39 21.42 -0.72
N ALA A 51 26.04 22.71 -0.55
CA ALA A 51 26.79 23.81 -1.18
C ALA A 51 28.23 23.93 -0.64
N GLU A 52 28.46 23.62 0.65
CA GLU A 52 29.78 23.74 1.28
C GLU A 52 30.68 22.53 1.06
N CYS A 53 30.12 21.29 1.11
CA CYS A 53 30.91 20.07 1.10
C CYS A 53 30.31 18.94 0.23
N GLY A 54 29.31 19.24 -0.58
CA GLY A 54 28.74 18.27 -1.51
C GLY A 54 29.75 17.80 -2.54
N LYS A 55 29.61 16.57 -2.99
CA LYS A 55 30.42 15.97 -4.05
C LYS A 55 29.61 15.91 -5.34
N GLU A 56 30.30 16.00 -6.45
CA GLU A 56 29.70 15.79 -7.76
C GLU A 56 29.08 14.37 -7.83
N LYS A 57 27.88 14.28 -8.38
CA LYS A 57 27.17 13.00 -8.53
C LYS A 57 27.81 12.19 -9.65
N HIS A 58 27.95 10.89 -9.44
CA HIS A 58 28.42 9.98 -10.47
C HIS A 58 27.45 9.95 -11.64
N SER A 59 28.01 9.87 -12.87
CA SER A 59 27.23 9.55 -14.05
C SER A 59 26.83 8.05 -14.06
N TYR A 60 25.76 7.74 -14.70
CA TYR A 60 25.29 6.35 -14.90
C TYR A 60 24.76 6.19 -16.33
N GLU A 61 24.81 4.99 -16.85
CA GLU A 61 24.16 4.65 -18.12
C GLU A 61 22.67 4.43 -17.86
N SER A 62 21.84 5.09 -18.66
CA SER A 62 20.40 4.96 -18.55
C SER A 62 19.93 3.66 -19.21
N CYS A 63 19.13 2.86 -18.49
CA CYS A 63 18.40 1.71 -19.03
C CYS A 63 17.02 2.14 -19.59
N ALA A 64 16.89 3.36 -20.08
CA ALA A 64 15.65 3.85 -20.67
C ALA A 64 15.27 3.04 -21.90
N VAL A 65 13.97 2.79 -22.04
CA VAL A 65 13.44 2.07 -23.21
C VAL A 65 13.59 2.94 -24.46
N PRO A 66 14.22 2.43 -25.54
CA PRO A 66 14.34 3.17 -26.80
C PRO A 66 12.97 3.49 -27.41
N GLU A 67 12.81 4.70 -27.98
CA GLU A 67 11.55 5.09 -28.65
C GLU A 67 11.22 4.19 -29.84
N GLU A 68 12.23 3.69 -30.53
CA GLU A 68 12.12 2.76 -31.66
C GLU A 68 11.49 1.43 -31.24
N LEU A 69 11.86 0.92 -30.05
CA LEU A 69 11.23 -0.28 -29.49
C LEU A 69 9.74 -0.03 -29.17
N PHE A 70 9.39 1.13 -28.61
CA PHE A 70 7.98 1.46 -28.39
C PHE A 70 7.17 1.55 -29.69
N ALA A 71 7.75 2.09 -30.76
CA ALA A 71 7.11 2.12 -32.06
C ALA A 71 6.89 0.70 -32.62
N ALA A 72 7.91 -0.14 -32.57
CA ALA A 72 7.84 -1.53 -33.03
C ALA A 72 6.82 -2.36 -32.22
N ILE A 73 6.77 -2.18 -30.89
CA ILE A 73 5.75 -2.85 -30.04
C ILE A 73 4.34 -2.47 -30.48
N LYS A 74 4.07 -1.19 -30.76
CA LYS A 74 2.74 -0.72 -31.18
C LYS A 74 2.29 -1.22 -32.55
N GLU A 75 3.23 -1.57 -33.43
CA GLU A 75 2.93 -2.21 -34.72
C GLU A 75 2.45 -3.65 -34.54
N ILE A 76 2.94 -4.35 -33.50
CA ILE A 76 2.60 -5.75 -33.22
C ILE A 76 1.39 -5.86 -32.27
N VAL A 77 1.32 -4.98 -31.27
CA VAL A 77 0.28 -4.92 -30.25
C VAL A 77 -0.37 -3.54 -30.27
N THR A 78 -1.57 -3.47 -30.82
CA THR A 78 -2.29 -2.18 -30.90
C THR A 78 -2.75 -1.69 -29.52
N PRO A 79 -3.03 -0.38 -29.38
CA PRO A 79 -3.57 0.16 -28.13
C PRO A 79 -4.85 -0.54 -27.66
N GLU A 80 -5.72 -0.93 -28.59
CA GLU A 80 -6.97 -1.65 -28.31
C GLU A 80 -6.70 -3.06 -27.77
N GLN A 81 -5.73 -3.77 -28.32
CA GLN A 81 -5.31 -5.09 -27.82
C GLN A 81 -4.70 -5.00 -26.42
N MET A 82 -3.91 -3.97 -26.13
CA MET A 82 -3.36 -3.75 -24.81
C MET A 82 -4.46 -3.37 -23.81
N GLU A 83 -5.43 -2.54 -24.21
CA GLU A 83 -6.59 -2.21 -23.39
C GLU A 83 -7.43 -3.44 -23.07
N GLU A 84 -7.73 -4.29 -24.06
CA GLU A 84 -8.47 -5.54 -23.88
C GLU A 84 -7.73 -6.48 -22.92
N ALA A 85 -6.42 -6.58 -23.04
CA ALA A 85 -5.60 -7.45 -22.16
C ALA A 85 -5.61 -7.01 -20.69
N VAL A 86 -5.67 -5.71 -20.40
CA VAL A 86 -5.68 -5.18 -19.02
C VAL A 86 -7.08 -5.02 -18.45
N PHE A 87 -8.12 -4.99 -19.29
CA PHE A 87 -9.51 -4.76 -18.88
C PHE A 87 -10.17 -6.08 -18.43
N THR A 88 -9.96 -6.44 -17.18
CA THR A 88 -10.61 -7.57 -16.53
C THR A 88 -10.58 -7.39 -15.02
N ASP A 89 -11.60 -7.87 -14.30
CA ASP A 89 -11.67 -7.90 -12.85
C ASP A 89 -10.83 -9.04 -12.24
N ASP A 90 -10.50 -10.05 -13.03
CA ASP A 90 -9.67 -11.19 -12.61
C ASP A 90 -8.18 -10.94 -12.83
N LYS A 91 -7.42 -10.92 -11.73
CA LYS A 91 -5.98 -10.70 -11.75
C LYS A 91 -5.22 -11.77 -12.54
N GLN A 92 -5.58 -13.06 -12.39
CA GLN A 92 -4.86 -14.15 -13.03
C GLN A 92 -5.07 -14.14 -14.54
N THR A 93 -6.29 -13.88 -14.99
CA THR A 93 -6.62 -13.70 -16.41
C THR A 93 -5.83 -12.54 -17.00
N ARG A 94 -5.75 -11.41 -16.31
CA ARG A 94 -4.96 -10.26 -16.76
C ARG A 94 -3.47 -10.59 -16.89
N GLU A 95 -2.89 -11.25 -15.90
CA GLU A 95 -1.48 -11.66 -15.93
C GLU A 95 -1.20 -12.66 -17.07
N ALA A 96 -2.16 -13.56 -17.36
CA ALA A 96 -2.07 -14.49 -18.49
C ALA A 96 -2.11 -13.75 -19.83
N ASN A 97 -3.04 -12.81 -20.01
CA ASN A 97 -3.14 -12.00 -21.23
C ASN A 97 -1.86 -11.19 -21.48
N ILE A 98 -1.29 -10.59 -20.45
CA ILE A 98 -0.03 -9.82 -20.59
C ILE A 98 1.16 -10.73 -20.88
N ARG A 99 1.18 -11.93 -20.32
CA ARG A 99 2.21 -12.93 -20.63
C ARG A 99 2.15 -13.34 -22.10
N GLU A 100 0.95 -13.60 -22.63
CA GLU A 100 0.76 -13.92 -24.05
C GLU A 100 1.27 -12.79 -24.98
N ILE A 101 0.97 -11.53 -24.61
CA ILE A 101 1.51 -10.37 -25.34
C ILE A 101 3.05 -10.35 -25.27
N LYS A 102 3.62 -10.61 -24.11
CA LYS A 102 5.07 -10.62 -23.93
C LYS A 102 5.72 -11.74 -24.74
N ASP A 103 5.20 -12.97 -24.68
CA ASP A 103 5.70 -14.12 -25.42
C ASP A 103 5.71 -13.82 -26.94
N LYS A 104 4.64 -13.20 -27.45
CA LYS A 104 4.54 -12.76 -28.83
C LYS A 104 5.61 -11.73 -29.22
N LEU A 105 5.91 -10.79 -28.33
CA LEU A 105 6.94 -9.77 -28.56
C LEU A 105 8.36 -10.35 -28.46
N GLU A 106 8.60 -11.27 -27.52
CA GLU A 106 9.86 -12.00 -27.40
C GLU A 106 10.17 -12.80 -28.69
N GLU A 107 9.16 -13.45 -29.25
CA GLU A 107 9.28 -14.17 -30.51
C GLU A 107 9.57 -13.23 -31.69
N ALA A 108 8.88 -12.09 -31.75
CA ALA A 108 9.06 -11.10 -32.79
C ALA A 108 10.43 -10.40 -32.75
N PHE A 109 11.01 -10.22 -31.60
CA PHE A 109 12.28 -9.54 -31.39
C PHE A 109 13.45 -10.49 -31.07
N ALA A 110 13.27 -11.81 -31.29
CA ALA A 110 14.26 -12.84 -30.94
C ALA A 110 15.70 -12.58 -31.45
N GLU A 111 15.83 -11.86 -32.55
CA GLU A 111 17.14 -11.52 -33.17
C GLU A 111 17.78 -10.23 -32.58
N ASN A 112 17.09 -9.50 -31.71
CA ASN A 112 17.53 -8.23 -31.14
C ASN A 112 17.74 -8.32 -29.62
N GLU A 113 18.93 -8.74 -29.18
CA GLU A 113 19.27 -8.93 -27.75
C GLU A 113 19.15 -7.62 -26.94
N GLU A 114 19.43 -6.45 -27.54
CA GLU A 114 19.34 -5.16 -26.87
C GLU A 114 17.88 -4.83 -26.53
N TRP A 115 16.96 -5.12 -27.43
CA TRP A 115 15.53 -4.92 -27.20
C TRP A 115 14.96 -5.92 -26.19
N LEU A 116 15.39 -7.17 -26.25
CA LEU A 116 14.98 -8.19 -25.29
C LEU A 116 15.39 -7.84 -23.86
N ALA A 117 16.56 -7.24 -23.67
CA ALA A 117 17.05 -6.85 -22.35
C ALA A 117 16.16 -5.81 -21.64
N VAL A 118 15.42 -5.00 -22.38
CA VAL A 118 14.54 -3.93 -21.86
C VAL A 118 13.05 -4.15 -22.17
N LEU A 119 12.70 -5.30 -22.75
CA LEU A 119 11.33 -5.59 -23.19
C LEU A 119 10.34 -5.60 -22.03
N ASP A 120 10.71 -6.16 -20.89
CA ASP A 120 9.86 -6.16 -19.68
C ASP A 120 9.47 -4.74 -19.25
N GLU A 121 10.43 -3.85 -19.22
CA GLU A 121 10.22 -2.44 -18.91
C GLU A 121 9.36 -1.74 -19.97
N ALA A 122 9.57 -2.06 -21.25
CA ALA A 122 8.79 -1.51 -22.35
C ALA A 122 7.32 -1.93 -22.27
N VAL A 123 7.04 -3.20 -22.01
CA VAL A 123 5.69 -3.74 -21.83
C VAL A 123 5.04 -3.11 -20.59
N TYR A 124 5.77 -3.01 -19.48
CA TYR A 124 5.30 -2.37 -18.25
C TYR A 124 4.90 -0.90 -18.49
N GLN A 125 5.73 -0.12 -19.18
CA GLN A 125 5.42 1.26 -19.51
C GLN A 125 4.25 1.39 -20.50
N TYR A 126 4.08 0.45 -21.42
CA TYR A 126 2.93 0.43 -22.32
C TYR A 126 1.63 0.16 -21.55
N GLN A 127 1.61 -0.84 -20.68
CA GLN A 127 0.48 -1.07 -19.76
C GLN A 127 0.17 0.17 -18.94
N LYS A 128 1.18 0.79 -18.32
CA LYS A 128 1.02 2.01 -17.53
C LYS A 128 0.36 3.13 -18.33
N LYS A 129 0.84 3.39 -19.55
CA LYS A 129 0.26 4.42 -20.42
C LYS A 129 -1.19 4.10 -20.78
N THR A 130 -1.50 2.82 -21.07
CA THR A 130 -2.85 2.36 -21.43
C THR A 130 -3.80 2.52 -20.23
N VAL A 131 -3.46 2.01 -19.06
CA VAL A 131 -4.31 2.10 -17.86
C VAL A 131 -4.53 3.56 -17.44
N ARG A 132 -3.48 4.39 -17.48
CA ARG A 132 -3.62 5.82 -17.16
C ARG A 132 -4.55 6.54 -18.14
N LYS A 133 -4.46 6.24 -19.45
CA LYS A 133 -5.38 6.76 -20.46
C LYS A 133 -6.83 6.34 -20.17
N MET A 134 -7.06 5.05 -19.87
CA MET A 134 -8.39 4.53 -19.53
C MET A 134 -8.98 5.30 -18.35
N ILE A 135 -8.20 5.54 -17.29
CA ILE A 135 -8.65 6.24 -16.09
C ILE A 135 -8.90 7.72 -16.38
N LEU A 136 -7.92 8.44 -16.95
CA LEU A 136 -7.95 9.90 -17.12
C LEU A 136 -8.90 10.36 -18.23
N LYS A 137 -8.91 9.65 -19.36
CA LYS A 137 -9.66 10.09 -20.56
C LYS A 137 -10.99 9.39 -20.71
N ASP A 138 -11.04 8.10 -20.41
CA ASP A 138 -12.23 7.28 -20.64
C ASP A 138 -13.04 7.07 -19.36
N HIS A 139 -12.53 7.54 -18.18
CA HIS A 139 -13.11 7.34 -16.86
C HIS A 139 -13.45 5.87 -16.57
N LYS A 140 -12.60 4.97 -17.08
CA LYS A 140 -12.78 3.52 -17.04
C LYS A 140 -11.67 2.88 -16.20
N ARG A 141 -12.04 2.18 -15.14
CA ARG A 141 -11.09 1.41 -14.32
C ARG A 141 -10.81 0.06 -14.97
N PRO A 142 -9.60 -0.54 -14.76
CA PRO A 142 -9.25 -1.84 -15.35
C PRO A 142 -10.21 -2.98 -15.00
N ASP A 143 -10.86 -2.94 -13.86
CA ASP A 143 -11.83 -3.94 -13.39
C ASP A 143 -13.30 -3.55 -13.67
N GLY A 144 -13.53 -2.50 -14.43
CA GLY A 144 -14.87 -2.05 -14.83
C GLY A 144 -15.68 -1.33 -13.75
N ARG A 145 -15.13 -1.12 -12.53
CA ARG A 145 -15.80 -0.36 -11.47
C ARG A 145 -15.92 1.13 -11.81
N ALA A 146 -16.90 1.79 -11.22
CA ALA A 146 -16.95 3.26 -11.18
C ALA A 146 -15.80 3.81 -10.31
N ILE A 147 -15.41 5.08 -10.53
CA ILE A 147 -14.26 5.74 -9.89
C ILE A 147 -14.32 5.66 -8.36
N THR A 148 -15.49 5.81 -7.76
CA THR A 148 -15.71 5.79 -6.31
C THR A 148 -16.22 4.46 -5.77
N GLN A 149 -16.37 3.46 -6.64
CA GLN A 149 -16.94 2.16 -6.25
C GLN A 149 -15.93 1.32 -5.46
N ILE A 150 -16.37 0.81 -4.31
CA ILE A 150 -15.63 -0.16 -3.50
C ILE A 150 -15.88 -1.56 -4.06
N ARG A 151 -14.86 -2.44 -4.01
CA ARG A 151 -14.98 -3.86 -4.35
C ARG A 151 -16.00 -4.56 -3.46
N PRO A 152 -16.61 -5.67 -3.88
CA PRO A 152 -17.51 -6.46 -3.05
C PRO A 152 -16.85 -6.84 -1.72
N LEU A 153 -17.60 -6.69 -0.62
CA LEU A 153 -17.13 -6.98 0.73
C LEU A 153 -17.79 -8.24 1.26
N ALA A 154 -17.00 -9.08 1.94
CA ALA A 154 -17.48 -10.16 2.78
C ALA A 154 -16.72 -10.18 4.11
N ALA A 155 -17.42 -10.56 5.18
CA ALA A 155 -16.85 -10.58 6.52
C ALA A 155 -17.43 -11.76 7.31
N GLU A 156 -16.56 -12.51 7.97
CA GLU A 156 -16.92 -13.64 8.82
C GLU A 156 -16.13 -13.57 10.11
N VAL A 157 -16.71 -14.00 11.22
CA VAL A 157 -16.06 -14.09 12.54
C VAL A 157 -16.17 -15.50 13.10
N ASP A 158 -15.39 -15.81 14.14
CA ASP A 158 -15.40 -17.09 14.85
C ASP A 158 -15.08 -18.32 13.96
N LEU A 159 -14.20 -18.12 12.96
CA LEU A 159 -13.79 -19.15 12.01
C LEU A 159 -12.98 -20.28 12.65
N ILE A 160 -12.17 -19.96 13.65
CA ILE A 160 -11.25 -20.89 14.31
C ILE A 160 -11.72 -21.12 15.76
N PRO A 161 -12.26 -22.31 16.08
CA PRO A 161 -12.95 -22.53 17.35
C PRO A 161 -12.09 -22.47 18.61
N ARG A 162 -10.75 -22.59 18.49
CA ARG A 162 -9.84 -22.74 19.65
C ARG A 162 -9.02 -21.50 19.94
N VAL A 163 -9.20 -20.43 19.19
CA VAL A 163 -8.56 -19.13 19.44
C VAL A 163 -9.50 -18.23 20.23
N HIS A 164 -9.00 -17.12 20.78
CA HIS A 164 -9.83 -16.19 21.54
C HIS A 164 -10.77 -15.38 20.64
N GLY A 165 -10.33 -15.04 19.43
CA GLY A 165 -11.15 -14.43 18.38
C GLY A 165 -10.51 -14.63 17.02
N SER A 166 -11.33 -14.75 15.99
CA SER A 166 -10.86 -14.83 14.60
C SER A 166 -11.83 -14.13 13.67
N ALA A 167 -11.31 -13.59 12.57
CA ALA A 167 -12.12 -12.95 11.54
C ALA A 167 -11.49 -13.14 10.15
N MET A 168 -12.34 -13.29 9.16
CA MET A 168 -12.00 -13.22 7.74
C MET A 168 -12.58 -11.94 7.17
N PHE A 169 -11.77 -11.16 6.49
CA PHE A 169 -12.21 -10.01 5.73
C PHE A 169 -11.80 -10.17 4.27
N THR A 170 -12.78 -10.06 3.40
CA THR A 170 -12.59 -10.16 1.94
C THR A 170 -13.06 -8.89 1.27
N ARG A 171 -12.26 -8.36 0.36
CA ARG A 171 -12.57 -7.21 -0.50
C ARG A 171 -12.13 -7.51 -1.93
N GLY A 172 -13.06 -7.97 -2.77
CA GLY A 172 -12.76 -8.54 -4.08
C GLY A 172 -11.74 -9.67 -3.94
N GLN A 173 -10.65 -9.59 -4.69
CA GLN A 173 -9.52 -10.54 -4.64
C GLN A 173 -8.46 -10.17 -3.58
N THR A 174 -8.85 -9.58 -2.46
CA THR A 174 -7.98 -9.37 -1.29
C THR A 174 -8.63 -10.00 -0.08
N GLN A 175 -7.98 -11.01 0.50
CA GLN A 175 -8.50 -11.77 1.62
C GLN A 175 -7.50 -11.89 2.75
N ILE A 176 -7.93 -11.52 3.97
CA ILE A 176 -7.13 -11.55 5.19
C ILE A 176 -7.85 -12.36 6.27
N CYS A 177 -7.15 -13.34 6.82
CA CYS A 177 -7.55 -13.98 8.07
C CYS A 177 -6.80 -13.34 9.24
N ASN A 178 -7.50 -12.90 10.27
CA ASN A 178 -6.88 -12.39 11.48
C ASN A 178 -7.28 -13.22 12.69
N VAL A 179 -6.30 -13.49 13.55
CA VAL A 179 -6.46 -14.24 14.79
C VAL A 179 -6.02 -13.37 15.97
N CYS A 180 -6.91 -13.26 16.97
CA CYS A 180 -6.63 -12.58 18.23
C CYS A 180 -6.30 -13.59 19.33
N THR A 181 -5.22 -13.33 20.06
CA THR A 181 -4.81 -14.09 21.25
C THR A 181 -4.69 -13.15 22.42
N LEU A 182 -5.28 -13.55 23.55
CA LEU A 182 -5.20 -12.86 24.83
C LEU A 182 -4.30 -13.65 25.79
N ALA A 183 -3.49 -12.95 26.55
CA ALA A 183 -2.55 -13.53 27.50
C ALA A 183 -2.39 -12.64 28.76
N PRO A 184 -1.84 -13.15 29.86
CA PRO A 184 -1.46 -12.31 31.00
C PRO A 184 -0.52 -11.17 30.60
N LEU A 185 -0.52 -10.07 31.34
CA LEU A 185 0.35 -8.91 31.08
C LEU A 185 1.85 -9.26 31.08
N SER A 186 2.26 -10.32 31.78
CA SER A 186 3.64 -10.83 31.74
C SER A 186 4.12 -11.24 30.34
N GLU A 187 3.18 -11.52 29.42
CA GLU A 187 3.45 -11.89 28.02
C GLU A 187 3.52 -10.67 27.09
N ALA A 188 3.41 -9.45 27.62
CA ALA A 188 3.62 -8.24 26.83
C ALA A 188 5.04 -8.23 26.23
N GLN A 189 5.17 -7.74 25.01
CA GLN A 189 6.47 -7.65 24.34
C GLN A 189 7.38 -6.69 25.08
N ARG A 190 8.54 -7.17 25.51
CA ARG A 190 9.61 -6.31 26.03
C ARG A 190 10.28 -5.56 24.90
N LEU A 191 10.49 -4.28 25.12
CA LEU A 191 11.21 -3.41 24.18
C LEU A 191 12.59 -3.14 24.78
N ASP A 192 13.62 -3.60 24.06
CA ASP A 192 15.03 -3.35 24.40
C ASP A 192 15.59 -2.39 23.35
N GLY A 193 15.45 -1.11 23.58
CA GLY A 193 15.81 -0.04 22.67
C GLY A 193 16.54 1.10 23.38
N LEU A 194 16.87 2.15 22.62
CA LEU A 194 17.52 3.35 23.16
C LEU A 194 16.52 4.30 23.85
N ASP A 195 15.23 4.08 23.69
CA ASP A 195 14.18 4.84 24.36
C ASP A 195 13.82 4.20 25.70
N GLU A 196 14.30 4.78 26.78
CA GLU A 196 14.05 4.30 28.15
C GLU A 196 12.59 4.48 28.64
N ASN A 197 11.77 5.24 27.90
CA ASN A 197 10.38 5.54 28.28
C ASN A 197 9.39 4.43 27.92
N VAL A 198 9.74 3.53 27.01
CA VAL A 198 8.88 2.44 26.56
C VAL A 198 9.53 1.10 26.83
N ILE A 199 9.16 0.47 27.94
CA ILE A 199 9.75 -0.79 28.41
C ILE A 199 9.03 -2.01 27.86
N SER A 200 7.73 -1.90 27.59
CA SER A 200 6.90 -2.99 27.10
C SER A 200 5.78 -2.50 26.19
N LYS A 201 5.29 -3.39 25.34
CA LYS A 201 4.17 -3.16 24.46
C LYS A 201 3.11 -4.24 24.68
N ARG A 202 1.94 -3.83 25.16
CA ARG A 202 0.82 -4.71 25.49
C ARG A 202 0.04 -5.19 24.27
N TYR A 203 -0.10 -4.34 23.26
CA TYR A 203 -0.73 -4.69 21.99
C TYR A 203 0.32 -4.95 20.93
N MET A 204 0.23 -6.09 20.27
CA MET A 204 1.11 -6.52 19.20
C MET A 204 0.27 -6.84 17.97
N HIS A 205 0.62 -6.27 16.82
CA HIS A 205 0.02 -6.61 15.55
C HIS A 205 1.08 -7.18 14.60
N HIS A 206 0.96 -8.45 14.28
CA HIS A 206 1.82 -9.13 13.31
C HIS A 206 1.09 -9.29 11.98
N TYR A 207 1.82 -9.11 10.90
CA TYR A 207 1.29 -9.18 9.55
C TYR A 207 2.20 -10.07 8.71
N ASN A 208 1.61 -11.06 8.05
CA ASN A 208 2.32 -11.98 7.17
C ASN A 208 1.77 -11.88 5.74
N PHE A 209 2.71 -11.83 4.79
CA PHE A 209 2.42 -11.73 3.36
C PHE A 209 3.17 -12.83 2.61
N PRO A 210 2.69 -14.08 2.69
CA PRO A 210 3.33 -15.21 2.03
C PRO A 210 3.23 -15.09 0.51
N SER A 211 4.20 -15.64 -0.19
CA SER A 211 4.31 -15.54 -1.66
C SER A 211 3.10 -16.11 -2.39
N TYR A 212 2.45 -17.14 -1.84
CA TYR A 212 1.24 -17.71 -2.45
C TYR A 212 0.08 -16.69 -2.55
N SER A 213 0.04 -15.67 -1.68
CA SER A 213 -1.02 -14.65 -1.70
C SER A 213 -1.05 -13.82 -2.99
N VAL A 214 0.03 -13.81 -3.73
CA VAL A 214 0.16 -13.17 -5.05
C VAL A 214 0.42 -14.17 -6.18
N GLY A 215 0.28 -15.47 -5.92
CA GLY A 215 0.48 -16.54 -6.91
C GLY A 215 1.95 -16.87 -7.18
N GLU A 216 2.88 -16.43 -6.31
CA GLU A 216 4.30 -16.70 -6.47
C GLU A 216 4.78 -17.89 -5.63
N THR A 217 5.83 -18.57 -6.10
CA THR A 217 6.53 -19.62 -5.36
C THR A 217 7.91 -19.10 -4.94
N LYS A 218 8.08 -18.86 -3.64
CA LYS A 218 9.33 -18.40 -3.05
C LYS A 218 9.62 -19.15 -1.74
N PRO A 219 10.89 -19.28 -1.34
CA PRO A 219 11.24 -19.82 -0.02
C PRO A 219 10.59 -19.00 1.10
N SER A 220 9.98 -19.67 2.08
CA SER A 220 9.46 -19.01 3.27
C SER A 220 10.63 -18.56 4.14
N ARG A 221 10.73 -17.26 4.37
CA ARG A 221 11.71 -16.63 5.28
C ARG A 221 10.94 -15.84 6.33
N GLY A 222 11.63 -15.33 7.33
CA GLY A 222 11.01 -14.41 8.30
C GLY A 222 10.44 -13.15 7.64
N PRO A 223 9.63 -12.36 8.37
CA PRO A 223 8.94 -11.20 7.81
C PRO A 223 9.92 -10.17 7.25
N GLY A 224 9.64 -9.70 6.05
CA GLY A 224 10.39 -8.63 5.41
C GLY A 224 10.00 -7.24 5.93
N ARG A 225 10.73 -6.21 5.51
CA ARG A 225 10.46 -4.81 5.93
C ARG A 225 9.05 -4.33 5.55
N ARG A 226 8.51 -4.79 4.41
CA ARG A 226 7.15 -4.48 3.97
C ARG A 226 6.11 -5.03 4.95
N GLU A 227 6.29 -6.27 5.41
CA GLU A 227 5.40 -6.91 6.38
C GLU A 227 5.46 -6.20 7.73
N ILE A 228 6.64 -5.80 8.18
CA ILE A 228 6.82 -5.02 9.41
C ILE A 228 6.12 -3.67 9.30
N GLY A 229 6.28 -2.95 8.18
CA GLY A 229 5.63 -1.66 7.93
C GLY A 229 4.10 -1.75 7.87
N HIS A 230 3.56 -2.75 7.18
CA HIS A 230 2.12 -3.00 7.12
C HIS A 230 1.54 -3.36 8.50
N GLY A 231 2.24 -4.20 9.26
CA GLY A 231 1.86 -4.53 10.64
C GLY A 231 1.86 -3.31 11.55
N ALA A 232 2.88 -2.46 11.45
CA ALA A 232 2.98 -1.23 12.24
C ALA A 232 1.88 -0.22 11.92
N LEU A 233 1.47 -0.10 10.65
CA LEU A 233 0.34 0.73 10.25
C LEU A 233 -0.97 0.24 10.88
N ALA A 234 -1.22 -1.07 10.80
CA ALA A 234 -2.42 -1.68 11.37
C ALA A 234 -2.44 -1.57 12.90
N GLU A 235 -1.30 -1.78 13.56
CA GLU A 235 -1.16 -1.58 15.00
C GLU A 235 -1.50 -0.14 15.40
N ARG A 236 -0.91 0.83 14.71
CA ARG A 236 -1.13 2.26 14.95
C ARG A 236 -2.58 2.66 14.78
N ALA A 237 -3.27 2.06 13.79
CA ALA A 237 -4.68 2.34 13.54
C ALA A 237 -5.61 1.87 14.66
N LEU A 238 -5.25 0.79 15.36
CA LEU A 238 -6.10 0.15 16.38
C LEU A 238 -5.81 0.60 17.81
N VAL A 239 -4.56 0.98 18.12
CA VAL A 239 -4.15 1.43 19.46
C VAL A 239 -5.10 2.48 20.07
N PRO A 240 -5.58 3.51 19.35
CA PRO A 240 -6.45 4.54 19.92
C PRO A 240 -7.80 4.04 20.41
N VAL A 241 -8.26 2.89 19.92
CA VAL A 241 -9.58 2.33 20.30
C VAL A 241 -9.49 1.20 21.32
N LEU A 242 -8.30 0.76 21.67
CA LEU A 242 -8.12 -0.29 22.66
C LEU A 242 -8.50 0.19 24.08
N PRO A 243 -9.04 -0.68 24.95
CA PRO A 243 -9.28 -0.38 26.36
C PRO A 243 -7.96 -0.14 27.09
N SER A 244 -8.01 0.59 28.18
CA SER A 244 -6.87 0.74 29.08
C SER A 244 -6.48 -0.60 29.73
N GLU A 245 -5.29 -0.66 30.33
CA GLU A 245 -4.84 -1.84 31.07
C GLU A 245 -5.71 -2.13 32.31
N GLU A 246 -6.23 -1.08 32.93
CA GLU A 246 -7.13 -1.20 34.07
C GLU A 246 -8.49 -1.77 33.68
N GLU A 247 -9.02 -1.38 32.54
CA GLU A 247 -10.32 -1.87 32.03
C GLU A 247 -10.21 -3.29 31.45
N PHE A 248 -9.07 -3.66 30.87
CA PHE A 248 -8.85 -4.95 30.23
C PHE A 248 -7.41 -5.44 30.44
N PRO A 249 -7.12 -6.12 31.58
CA PRO A 249 -5.76 -6.43 32.01
C PRO A 249 -5.14 -7.63 31.28
N TYR A 250 -5.10 -7.59 29.96
CA TYR A 250 -4.50 -8.63 29.11
C TYR A 250 -3.50 -8.04 28.12
N ALA A 251 -2.43 -8.77 27.84
CA ALA A 251 -1.66 -8.59 26.62
C ALA A 251 -2.49 -9.11 25.44
N ILE A 252 -2.51 -8.36 24.36
CA ILE A 252 -3.32 -8.62 23.17
C ILE A 252 -2.39 -8.81 21.98
N ARG A 253 -2.49 -9.92 21.28
CA ARG A 253 -1.75 -10.17 20.05
C ARG A 253 -2.71 -10.50 18.92
N THR A 254 -2.67 -9.73 17.85
CA THR A 254 -3.35 -10.03 16.58
C THR A 254 -2.34 -10.44 15.52
N VAL A 255 -2.67 -11.44 14.74
CA VAL A 255 -1.87 -11.94 13.62
C VAL A 255 -2.74 -11.94 12.38
N SER A 256 -2.34 -11.17 11.37
CA SER A 256 -3.00 -11.12 10.06
C SER A 256 -2.23 -11.98 9.07
N GLU A 257 -2.92 -12.96 8.50
CA GLU A 257 -2.42 -13.81 7.42
C GLU A 257 -3.09 -13.42 6.11
N THR A 258 -2.29 -13.04 5.13
CA THR A 258 -2.78 -12.69 3.79
C THR A 258 -2.97 -13.96 2.97
N PHE A 259 -4.23 -14.29 2.63
CA PHE A 259 -4.55 -15.45 1.81
C PHE A 259 -4.53 -15.12 0.32
N GLU A 260 -5.02 -13.93 -0.04
CA GLU A 260 -5.00 -13.43 -1.41
C GLU A 260 -4.80 -11.91 -1.41
N SER A 261 -4.09 -11.39 -2.43
CA SER A 261 -3.80 -9.97 -2.55
C SER A 261 -3.96 -9.45 -3.98
N ASN A 262 -4.86 -8.47 -4.10
CA ASN A 262 -4.96 -7.58 -5.26
C ASN A 262 -5.01 -6.11 -4.80
N GLY A 263 -4.02 -5.70 -4.02
CA GLY A 263 -3.88 -4.34 -3.49
C GLY A 263 -4.59 -4.09 -2.15
N SER A 264 -4.04 -3.16 -1.37
CA SER A 264 -4.57 -2.68 -0.09
C SER A 264 -4.76 -3.73 1.01
N THR A 265 -3.86 -4.69 1.09
CA THR A 265 -3.91 -5.75 2.10
C THR A 265 -3.70 -5.24 3.52
N SER A 266 -2.87 -4.21 3.74
CA SER A 266 -2.70 -3.58 5.05
C SER A 266 -4.01 -2.99 5.59
N GLN A 267 -4.83 -2.39 4.73
CA GLN A 267 -6.12 -1.85 5.11
C GLN A 267 -7.15 -2.96 5.39
N ALA A 268 -7.10 -4.05 4.63
CA ALA A 268 -7.90 -5.23 4.91
C ALA A 268 -7.52 -5.87 6.26
N SER A 269 -6.22 -5.85 6.62
CA SER A 269 -5.76 -6.37 7.92
C SER A 269 -6.29 -5.54 9.10
N ILE A 270 -6.44 -4.22 8.94
CA ILE A 270 -7.09 -3.36 9.95
C ILE A 270 -8.55 -3.77 10.16
N CYS A 271 -9.30 -3.95 9.07
CA CYS A 271 -10.68 -4.39 9.13
C CYS A 271 -10.82 -5.77 9.81
N ALA A 272 -10.02 -6.74 9.38
CA ALA A 272 -10.03 -8.08 9.97
C ALA A 272 -9.64 -8.07 11.46
N SER A 273 -8.65 -7.27 11.83
CA SER A 273 -8.20 -7.16 13.24
C SER A 273 -9.24 -6.49 14.11
N SER A 274 -9.91 -5.45 13.63
CA SER A 274 -11.03 -4.81 14.34
C SER A 274 -12.14 -5.83 14.67
N MET A 275 -12.47 -6.69 13.71
CA MET A 275 -13.47 -7.74 13.90
C MET A 275 -12.99 -8.85 14.85
N SER A 276 -11.74 -9.32 14.71
CA SER A 276 -11.20 -10.38 15.58
C SER A 276 -11.04 -9.93 17.04
N LEU A 277 -10.72 -8.65 17.27
CA LEU A 277 -10.70 -8.05 18.60
C LEU A 277 -12.09 -8.08 19.25
N MET A 278 -13.13 -7.68 18.51
CA MET A 278 -14.52 -7.73 19.00
C MET A 278 -14.97 -9.18 19.23
N ALA A 279 -14.64 -10.11 18.32
CA ALA A 279 -14.93 -11.54 18.49
C ALA A 279 -14.23 -12.13 19.72
N ALA A 280 -13.03 -11.66 20.06
CA ALA A 280 -12.30 -12.04 21.27
C ALA A 280 -12.88 -11.42 22.57
N GLY A 281 -13.91 -10.59 22.47
CA GLY A 281 -14.50 -9.89 23.62
C GLY A 281 -13.67 -8.71 24.12
N VAL A 282 -12.72 -8.20 23.36
CA VAL A 282 -11.96 -6.98 23.69
C VAL A 282 -12.90 -5.78 23.57
N PRO A 283 -13.13 -5.00 24.66
CA PRO A 283 -14.07 -3.87 24.64
C PRO A 283 -13.45 -2.64 23.95
N ILE A 284 -13.22 -2.74 22.63
CA ILE A 284 -12.74 -1.59 21.85
C ILE A 284 -13.79 -0.48 21.84
N LYS A 285 -13.35 0.80 21.88
CA LYS A 285 -14.23 1.98 21.92
C LYS A 285 -15.12 2.11 20.70
N SER A 286 -14.62 1.69 19.54
CA SER A 286 -15.32 1.74 18.26
C SER A 286 -14.64 0.80 17.26
N ALA A 287 -15.40 0.29 16.30
CA ALA A 287 -14.81 -0.41 15.15
C ALA A 287 -13.95 0.55 14.31
N VAL A 288 -12.82 0.05 13.82
CA VAL A 288 -11.92 0.74 12.92
C VAL A 288 -11.99 0.09 11.54
N ALA A 289 -12.14 0.88 10.51
CA ALA A 289 -12.06 0.44 9.12
C ALA A 289 -10.90 1.12 8.41
N GLY A 290 -10.34 0.45 7.41
CA GLY A 290 -9.27 0.96 6.59
C GLY A 290 -9.58 0.84 5.10
N ILE A 291 -9.20 1.88 4.33
CA ILE A 291 -9.34 1.92 2.88
C ILE A 291 -8.12 2.60 2.25
N SER A 292 -7.87 2.33 0.96
CA SER A 292 -6.90 3.08 0.18
C SER A 292 -7.56 3.84 -0.95
N CYS A 293 -7.04 5.03 -1.20
CA CYS A 293 -7.36 5.86 -2.36
C CYS A 293 -6.11 6.03 -3.21
N GLY A 294 -6.28 6.28 -4.49
CA GLY A 294 -5.18 6.56 -5.40
C GLY A 294 -5.41 7.86 -6.14
N LEU A 295 -4.32 8.46 -6.59
CA LEU A 295 -4.34 9.64 -7.44
C LEU A 295 -3.67 9.31 -8.78
N VAL A 296 -4.31 9.68 -9.86
CA VAL A 296 -3.75 9.65 -11.21
C VAL A 296 -3.84 11.07 -11.77
N THR A 297 -2.70 11.66 -12.10
CA THR A 297 -2.59 13.03 -12.63
C THR A 297 -2.38 13.01 -14.15
N GLY A 298 -2.88 14.02 -14.84
CA GLY A 298 -2.66 14.24 -16.26
C GLY A 298 -1.52 15.23 -16.54
N GLU A 299 -1.73 16.08 -17.55
CA GLU A 299 -0.72 17.03 -18.01
C GLU A 299 -0.69 18.33 -17.19
N SER A 300 -1.74 18.63 -16.45
CA SER A 300 -1.85 19.81 -15.59
C SER A 300 -2.32 19.45 -14.19
N ASP A 301 -2.11 20.35 -13.24
CA ASP A 301 -2.52 20.18 -11.84
C ASP A 301 -4.03 20.01 -11.65
N ASP A 302 -4.83 20.53 -12.58
CA ASP A 302 -6.30 20.41 -12.58
C ASP A 302 -6.78 19.13 -13.30
N ASP A 303 -5.90 18.43 -14.03
CA ASP A 303 -6.22 17.18 -14.73
C ASP A 303 -5.84 15.99 -13.85
N TYR A 304 -6.73 15.60 -12.95
CA TYR A 304 -6.51 14.46 -12.05
C TYR A 304 -7.78 13.69 -11.72
N ILE A 305 -7.62 12.44 -11.36
CA ILE A 305 -8.69 11.58 -10.86
C ILE A 305 -8.27 10.93 -9.55
N VAL A 306 -9.16 10.99 -8.55
CA VAL A 306 -9.03 10.27 -7.28
C VAL A 306 -9.85 8.98 -7.34
N LEU A 307 -9.18 7.85 -7.14
CA LEU A 307 -9.77 6.52 -7.13
C LEU A 307 -10.03 6.06 -5.69
N THR A 308 -11.22 5.54 -5.43
CA THR A 308 -11.54 4.90 -4.14
C THR A 308 -11.30 3.40 -4.23
N ASP A 309 -10.72 2.81 -3.19
CA ASP A 309 -10.39 1.38 -3.11
C ASP A 309 -9.57 0.87 -4.29
N ILE A 310 -8.32 1.33 -4.36
CA ILE A 310 -7.41 0.97 -5.45
C ILE A 310 -7.01 -0.51 -5.39
N GLN A 311 -6.93 -1.14 -6.56
CA GLN A 311 -6.33 -2.45 -6.76
C GLN A 311 -4.85 -2.35 -7.14
N GLY A 312 -4.16 -3.51 -7.25
CA GLY A 312 -2.73 -3.57 -7.49
C GLY A 312 -2.25 -2.77 -8.70
N LEU A 313 -2.92 -2.85 -9.86
CA LEU A 313 -2.53 -2.07 -11.05
C LEU A 313 -2.66 -0.57 -10.85
N GLU A 314 -3.70 -0.12 -10.17
CA GLU A 314 -3.95 1.29 -9.91
C GLU A 314 -2.94 1.85 -8.89
N ASP A 315 -2.51 1.02 -7.93
CA ASP A 315 -1.40 1.34 -7.04
C ASP A 315 -0.09 1.47 -7.81
N PHE A 316 0.27 0.50 -8.66
CA PHE A 316 1.52 0.54 -9.43
C PHE A 316 1.60 1.69 -10.44
N PHE A 317 0.50 2.01 -11.11
CA PHE A 317 0.48 2.97 -12.21
C PHE A 317 0.00 4.37 -11.81
N GLY A 318 -0.53 4.52 -10.59
CA GLY A 318 -0.90 5.81 -10.02
C GLY A 318 0.29 6.66 -9.58
N ASP A 319 0.02 7.89 -9.23
CA ASP A 319 1.01 8.89 -8.81
C ASP A 319 1.08 9.05 -7.30
N MET A 320 0.03 8.63 -6.60
CA MET A 320 -0.04 8.59 -5.14
C MET A 320 -0.95 7.44 -4.71
N ASP A 321 -0.60 6.75 -3.63
CA ASP A 321 -1.51 5.94 -2.85
C ASP A 321 -1.64 6.51 -1.44
N PHE A 322 -2.90 6.65 -1.02
CA PHE A 322 -3.27 7.16 0.29
C PHE A 322 -4.06 6.11 1.05
N LYS A 323 -3.47 5.63 2.12
CA LYS A 323 -4.06 4.65 3.02
C LYS A 323 -4.55 5.35 4.27
N VAL A 324 -5.81 5.19 4.58
CA VAL A 324 -6.44 5.80 5.75
C VAL A 324 -7.19 4.77 6.57
N ALA A 325 -7.12 4.90 7.88
CA ALA A 325 -7.91 4.14 8.82
C ALA A 325 -8.53 5.06 9.86
N GLY A 326 -9.71 4.70 10.32
CA GLY A 326 -10.42 5.50 11.31
C GLY A 326 -11.69 4.86 11.81
N THR A 327 -12.31 5.56 12.75
CA THR A 327 -13.64 5.29 13.29
C THR A 327 -14.66 6.24 12.64
N LYS A 328 -15.92 6.17 13.06
CA LYS A 328 -16.93 7.16 12.65
C LYS A 328 -16.66 8.58 13.16
N LYS A 329 -15.75 8.76 14.13
CA LYS A 329 -15.44 10.05 14.73
C LYS A 329 -14.24 10.75 14.10
N GLY A 330 -13.31 9.98 13.52
CA GLY A 330 -12.12 10.54 12.89
C GLY A 330 -11.04 9.53 12.61
N ILE A 331 -9.93 10.03 12.11
CA ILE A 331 -8.76 9.27 11.63
C ILE A 331 -7.95 8.74 12.81
N THR A 332 -7.52 7.49 12.69
CA THR A 332 -6.61 6.85 13.66
C THR A 332 -5.22 6.56 13.07
N ALA A 333 -5.11 6.37 11.76
CA ALA A 333 -3.83 6.24 11.06
C ALA A 333 -3.93 6.65 9.60
N ILE A 334 -2.84 7.19 9.08
CA ILE A 334 -2.65 7.44 7.64
C ILE A 334 -1.26 6.97 7.20
N GLN A 335 -1.19 6.60 5.94
CA GLN A 335 0.05 6.44 5.19
C GLN A 335 -0.20 6.94 3.76
N MET A 336 0.67 7.84 3.29
CA MET A 336 0.63 8.37 1.93
C MET A 336 1.99 8.13 1.26
N ASP A 337 1.98 7.50 0.11
CA ASP A 337 3.14 7.30 -0.74
C ASP A 337 2.97 8.10 -2.03
N ILE A 338 3.86 9.08 -2.27
CA ILE A 338 3.86 9.93 -3.46
C ILE A 338 4.96 9.44 -4.40
N LYS A 339 4.60 9.18 -5.66
CA LYS A 339 5.48 8.62 -6.70
C LYS A 339 5.93 9.65 -7.75
N ILE A 340 5.53 10.89 -7.59
CA ILE A 340 5.86 12.06 -8.43
C ILE A 340 6.58 13.14 -7.62
N HIS A 341 7.07 14.19 -8.28
CA HIS A 341 7.89 15.22 -7.63
C HIS A 341 7.19 16.03 -6.53
N GLY A 342 5.89 16.08 -6.53
CA GLY A 342 5.07 16.74 -5.50
C GLY A 342 3.62 16.81 -5.91
N LEU A 343 2.77 17.15 -4.95
CA LEU A 343 1.36 17.47 -5.14
C LEU A 343 1.17 18.96 -4.87
N THR A 344 0.38 19.60 -5.69
CA THR A 344 -0.08 20.98 -5.46
C THR A 344 -1.24 21.04 -4.48
#